data_42a07d0f69b19eaddeecb201629bb4a7
#
_entry.id   42a07d0f69b19eaddeecb201629bb4a7
#
_cell.length_a   1.000
_cell.length_b   1.000
_cell.length_c   1.000
_cell.angle_alpha   90.00
_cell.angle_beta   90.00
_cell.angle_gamma   90.00
#
_symmetry.space_group_name_H-M   'P 1'
#
loop_
_entity.id
_entity.type
_entity.pdbx_description
1 polymer ?
#
loop_
_entity_poly.entity_id
_entity_poly.type
_entity_poly.pdbx_seq_one_letter_code
_entity_poly.pdbx_strand_id
1 'polypeptide(L)'
;MIVSHEARVLFVHVQKTGGSVVSQFLLDHLEGAQKLQGLPGAKHATLRAALRSDPALGDYWVAGFVRNPWARLWSWFSMIERRGQGAALSERVSTRVERNAFWSGVLGDGMDFEQFVMTGPDRFRRLRTAQVDYLTTPRRSADFVGRTESFAQDFAAVAERLGIDAARPVERGNAGPRDDYRAHYTPAMRDRVADVFAADLRAYGYEFD
;
A
#
# COMPACT_ATOMS: atom_id res chain seq x y z
N MET A 1 2.08 4.31 8.63
CA MET A 1 1.61 3.55 9.78
C MET A 1 0.98 4.53 10.75
N ILE A 2 -0.17 4.19 11.32
CA ILE A 2 -0.90 5.00 12.32
C ILE A 2 -1.01 4.16 13.57
N VAL A 3 -0.87 4.78 14.73
CA VAL A 3 -1.06 4.18 16.04
C VAL A 3 -1.98 5.07 16.87
N SER A 4 -2.87 4.46 17.63
CA SER A 4 -3.53 5.07 18.80
C SER A 4 -3.26 4.21 20.01
N HIS A 5 -2.59 4.76 21.01
CA HIS A 5 -2.31 4.07 22.26
C HIS A 5 -3.58 3.98 23.13
N GLU A 6 -4.45 4.97 23.06
CA GLU A 6 -5.71 5.03 23.80
C GLU A 6 -6.67 3.95 23.29
N ALA A 7 -6.90 3.89 21.98
CA ALA A 7 -7.74 2.86 21.36
C ALA A 7 -7.05 1.50 21.20
N ARG A 8 -5.74 1.40 21.48
CA ARG A 8 -4.89 0.21 21.26
C ARG A 8 -4.99 -0.33 19.83
N VAL A 9 -4.80 0.57 18.86
CA VAL A 9 -4.92 0.29 17.43
C VAL A 9 -3.61 0.56 16.71
N LEU A 10 -3.23 -0.34 15.80
CA LEU A 10 -2.10 -0.18 14.88
C LEU A 10 -2.57 -0.40 13.45
N PHE A 11 -2.53 0.63 12.62
CA PHE A 11 -2.82 0.51 11.19
C PHE A 11 -1.52 0.43 10.38
N VAL A 12 -1.30 -0.71 9.74
CA VAL A 12 -0.14 -0.97 8.86
C VAL A 12 -0.48 -0.54 7.45
N HIS A 13 0.22 0.49 6.97
CA HIS A 13 -0.04 1.07 5.66
C HIS A 13 0.75 0.36 4.55
N VAL A 14 0.16 -0.65 3.94
CA VAL A 14 0.70 -1.28 2.74
C VAL A 14 0.59 -0.33 1.53
N GLN A 15 1.57 -0.35 0.66
CA GLN A 15 1.62 0.57 -0.48
C GLN A 15 0.60 0.20 -1.56
N LYS A 16 -0.12 1.21 -2.08
CA LYS A 16 -1.08 1.09 -3.20
C LYS A 16 -2.37 0.31 -2.92
N THR A 17 -2.76 0.25 -1.65
CA THR A 17 -3.95 -0.46 -1.17
C THR A 17 -5.03 0.48 -0.57
N GLY A 18 -5.04 1.76 -0.95
CA GLY A 18 -5.98 2.72 -0.36
C GLY A 18 -5.62 3.23 1.04
N GLY A 19 -4.52 2.74 1.63
CA GLY A 19 -4.13 3.04 3.01
C GLY A 19 -3.91 4.53 3.33
N SER A 20 -3.79 5.42 2.35
CA SER A 20 -3.75 6.87 2.61
C SER A 20 -5.10 7.40 3.06
N VAL A 21 -6.20 6.89 2.50
CA VAL A 21 -7.58 7.23 2.88
C VAL A 21 -7.83 6.77 4.32
N VAL A 22 -7.51 5.50 4.62
CA VAL A 22 -7.66 4.94 5.97
C VAL A 22 -6.79 5.69 6.99
N SER A 23 -5.52 5.99 6.64
CA SER A 23 -4.63 6.74 7.53
C SER A 23 -5.14 8.14 7.85
N GLN A 24 -5.69 8.84 6.86
CA GLN A 24 -6.26 10.17 7.08
C GLN A 24 -7.52 10.09 7.93
N PHE A 25 -8.42 9.15 7.63
CA PHE A 25 -9.62 8.92 8.42
C PHE A 25 -9.32 8.64 9.90
N LEU A 26 -8.34 7.79 10.17
CA LEU A 26 -7.95 7.50 11.55
C LEU A 26 -7.37 8.73 12.25
N LEU A 27 -6.54 9.51 11.55
CA LEU A 27 -5.98 10.75 12.11
C LEU A 27 -7.04 11.79 12.43
N ASP A 28 -8.12 11.84 11.64
CA ASP A 28 -9.16 12.85 11.77
C ASP A 28 -10.24 12.46 12.81
N HIS A 29 -10.41 11.15 13.06
CA HIS A 29 -11.59 10.67 13.79
C HIS A 29 -11.30 9.70 14.94
N LEU A 30 -10.10 9.12 15.04
CA LEU A 30 -9.76 8.23 16.14
C LEU A 30 -8.97 8.99 17.22
N GLU A 31 -9.45 8.95 18.45
CA GLU A 31 -8.78 9.59 19.59
C GLU A 31 -7.34 9.08 19.75
N GLY A 32 -6.41 10.00 20.01
CA GLY A 32 -5.00 9.69 20.19
C GLY A 32 -4.29 9.14 18.95
N ALA A 33 -4.92 9.16 17.76
CA ALA A 33 -4.30 8.67 16.55
C ALA A 33 -3.15 9.55 16.09
N GLN A 34 -2.00 8.94 15.85
CA GLN A 34 -0.80 9.63 15.40
C GLN A 34 0.02 8.80 14.41
N LYS A 35 0.89 9.47 13.66
CA LYS A 35 1.84 8.79 12.77
C LYS A 35 2.97 8.19 13.61
N LEU A 36 3.14 6.88 13.54
CA LEU A 36 4.29 6.21 14.13
C LEU A 36 5.55 6.57 13.33
N GLN A 37 6.51 7.23 14.00
CA GLN A 37 7.71 7.77 13.39
C GLN A 37 8.95 6.92 13.73
N GLY A 38 10.09 7.24 13.06
CA GLY A 38 11.39 6.61 13.38
C GLY A 38 11.57 5.18 12.87
N LEU A 39 10.57 4.60 12.19
CA LEU A 39 10.66 3.24 11.70
C LEU A 39 11.33 3.13 10.32
N PRO A 40 12.13 2.06 10.08
CA PRO A 40 12.56 1.71 8.74
C PRO A 40 11.36 1.54 7.79
N GLY A 41 11.39 2.23 6.65
CA GLY A 41 10.25 2.26 5.72
C GLY A 41 9.23 3.38 5.99
N ALA A 42 9.43 4.17 7.04
CA ALA A 42 8.60 5.32 7.42
C ALA A 42 7.11 4.94 7.48
N LYS A 43 6.23 5.67 6.78
CA LYS A 43 4.78 5.37 6.78
C LYS A 43 4.42 3.98 6.25
N HIS A 44 5.33 3.32 5.54
CA HIS A 44 5.16 1.97 4.99
C HIS A 44 6.05 0.94 5.71
N ALA A 45 6.32 1.15 6.98
CA ALA A 45 6.99 0.17 7.82
C ALA A 45 6.16 -1.13 7.93
N THR A 46 6.83 -2.24 8.18
CA THR A 46 6.17 -3.54 8.40
C THR A 46 5.73 -3.69 9.85
N LEU A 47 4.77 -4.57 10.11
CA LEU A 47 4.40 -4.99 11.47
C LEU A 47 5.63 -5.44 12.27
N ARG A 48 6.53 -6.22 11.64
CA ARG A 48 7.78 -6.64 12.24
C ARG A 48 8.65 -5.46 12.72
N ALA A 49 8.73 -4.40 11.91
CA ALA A 49 9.51 -3.21 12.29
C ALA A 49 8.87 -2.48 13.48
N ALA A 50 7.54 -2.38 13.50
CA ALA A 50 6.80 -1.79 14.61
C ALA A 50 7.00 -2.57 15.91
N LEU A 51 6.81 -3.89 15.89
CA LEU A 51 6.98 -4.76 17.07
C LEU A 51 8.42 -4.84 17.60
N ARG A 52 9.42 -4.60 16.74
CA ARG A 52 10.83 -4.48 17.19
C ARG A 52 11.10 -3.16 17.87
N SER A 53 10.44 -2.09 17.43
CA SER A 53 10.59 -0.77 18.01
C SER A 53 9.84 -0.65 19.34
N ASP A 54 8.65 -1.23 19.40
CA ASP A 54 7.81 -1.26 20.60
C ASP A 54 7.06 -2.60 20.67
N PRO A 55 7.54 -3.56 21.49
CA PRO A 55 6.89 -4.85 21.69
C PRO A 55 5.47 -4.78 22.24
N ALA A 56 5.09 -3.70 22.96
CA ALA A 56 3.75 -3.54 23.52
C ALA A 56 2.67 -3.39 22.42
N LEU A 57 3.06 -2.98 21.21
CA LEU A 57 2.18 -2.96 20.04
C LEU A 57 1.68 -4.37 19.64
N GLY A 58 2.28 -5.43 20.15
CA GLY A 58 1.84 -6.81 19.95
C GLY A 58 0.43 -7.10 20.48
N ASP A 59 0.01 -6.36 21.50
CA ASP A 59 -1.31 -6.49 22.12
C ASP A 59 -2.37 -5.56 21.53
N TYR A 60 -2.02 -4.79 20.49
CA TYR A 60 -2.95 -3.87 19.83
C TYR A 60 -3.74 -4.61 18.75
N TRP A 61 -4.94 -4.10 18.48
CA TRP A 61 -5.65 -4.52 17.27
C TRP A 61 -4.93 -3.99 16.04
N VAL A 62 -4.47 -4.90 15.18
CA VAL A 62 -3.68 -4.60 14.01
C VAL A 62 -4.53 -4.74 12.76
N ALA A 63 -4.61 -3.68 11.96
CA ALA A 63 -5.34 -3.69 10.69
C ALA A 63 -4.43 -3.25 9.53
N GLY A 64 -4.77 -3.71 8.33
CA GLY A 64 -4.15 -3.27 7.09
C GLY A 64 -5.04 -3.61 5.90
N PHE A 65 -4.67 -3.09 4.73
CA PHE A 65 -5.36 -3.38 3.48
C PHE A 65 -4.40 -3.97 2.47
N VAL A 66 -4.92 -4.89 1.66
CA VAL A 66 -4.21 -5.51 0.54
C VAL A 66 -4.95 -5.25 -0.78
N ARG A 67 -4.29 -5.53 -1.87
CA ARG A 67 -4.83 -5.39 -3.23
C ARG A 67 -4.35 -6.53 -4.08
N ASN A 68 -5.16 -6.92 -5.07
CA ASN A 68 -4.74 -7.84 -6.12
C ASN A 68 -3.37 -7.42 -6.68
N PRO A 69 -2.33 -8.30 -6.68
CA PRO A 69 -0.96 -7.94 -7.03
C PRO A 69 -0.82 -7.31 -8.42
N TRP A 70 -1.58 -7.77 -9.41
CA TRP A 70 -1.58 -7.22 -10.76
C TRP A 70 -2.17 -5.80 -10.76
N ALA A 71 -3.32 -5.59 -10.16
CA ALA A 71 -3.92 -4.27 -9.98
C ALA A 71 -3.02 -3.32 -9.18
N ARG A 72 -2.24 -3.86 -8.21
CA ARG A 72 -1.30 -3.10 -7.40
C ARG A 72 -0.12 -2.58 -8.23
N LEU A 73 0.48 -3.40 -9.10
CA LEU A 73 1.58 -2.97 -9.98
C LEU A 73 1.10 -1.95 -11.01
N TRP A 74 -0.07 -2.15 -11.62
CA TRP A 74 -0.67 -1.16 -12.50
C TRP A 74 -0.91 0.19 -11.77
N SER A 75 -1.41 0.14 -10.56
CA SER A 75 -1.57 1.34 -9.73
C SER A 75 -0.24 2.03 -9.37
N TRP A 76 0.87 1.28 -9.24
CA TRP A 76 2.20 1.84 -9.06
C TRP A 76 2.66 2.58 -10.32
N PHE A 77 2.65 1.88 -11.45
CA PHE A 77 3.11 2.41 -12.73
C PHE A 77 2.33 3.67 -13.13
N SER A 78 1.01 3.60 -13.17
CA SER A 78 0.15 4.74 -13.48
C SER A 78 0.34 5.95 -12.56
N MET A 79 0.68 5.72 -11.28
CA MET A 79 0.99 6.82 -10.38
C MET A 79 2.33 7.48 -10.72
N ILE A 80 3.35 6.69 -11.09
CA ILE A 80 4.68 7.20 -11.44
C ILE A 80 4.60 7.96 -12.75
N GLU A 81 3.93 7.40 -13.75
CA GLU A 81 3.71 8.03 -15.05
C GLU A 81 3.00 9.40 -14.93
N ARG A 82 1.87 9.47 -14.20
CA ARG A 82 1.21 10.75 -13.94
C ARG A 82 2.10 11.77 -13.21
N ARG A 83 2.99 11.30 -12.34
CA ARG A 83 3.96 12.20 -11.67
C ARG A 83 5.07 12.65 -12.62
N GLY A 84 5.50 11.79 -13.55
CA GLY A 84 6.42 12.17 -14.61
C GLY A 84 5.85 13.26 -15.52
N GLN A 85 4.60 13.10 -15.94
CA GLN A 85 3.86 14.12 -16.69
C GLN A 85 3.74 15.43 -15.89
N GLY A 86 3.41 15.35 -14.60
CA GLY A 86 3.36 16.52 -13.72
C GLY A 86 4.74 17.16 -13.48
N ALA A 87 5.82 16.39 -13.48
CA ALA A 87 7.19 16.89 -13.36
C ALA A 87 7.59 17.73 -14.59
N ALA A 88 7.15 17.33 -15.78
CA ALA A 88 7.38 18.10 -17.00
C ALA A 88 6.68 19.47 -17.01
N LEU A 89 5.66 19.64 -16.17
CA LEU A 89 4.84 20.86 -16.10
C LEU A 89 5.15 21.76 -14.88
N SER A 90 5.92 21.26 -13.90
CA SER A 90 6.14 21.97 -12.63
C SER A 90 7.48 21.61 -12.00
N GLU A 91 8.32 22.62 -11.78
CA GLU A 91 9.63 22.49 -11.11
C GLU A 91 9.52 21.86 -9.70
N ARG A 92 8.48 22.21 -8.94
CA ARG A 92 8.24 21.64 -7.61
C ARG A 92 7.99 20.13 -7.67
N VAL A 93 7.28 19.65 -8.68
CA VAL A 93 7.01 18.23 -8.88
C VAL A 93 8.26 17.53 -9.40
N SER A 94 9.01 18.15 -10.32
CA SER A 94 10.30 17.67 -10.82
C SER A 94 11.29 17.40 -9.68
N THR A 95 11.56 18.38 -8.84
CA THR A 95 12.44 18.24 -7.66
C THR A 95 12.02 17.08 -6.75
N ARG A 96 10.71 16.85 -6.57
CA ARG A 96 10.21 15.75 -5.75
C ARG A 96 10.41 14.39 -6.41
N VAL A 97 10.28 14.30 -7.72
CA VAL A 97 10.55 13.10 -8.51
C VAL A 97 12.04 12.77 -8.46
N GLU A 98 12.90 13.73 -8.73
CA GLU A 98 14.37 13.57 -8.74
C GLU A 98 14.92 13.09 -7.40
N ARG A 99 14.40 13.62 -6.28
CA ARG A 99 14.78 13.18 -4.93
C ARG A 99 14.32 11.78 -4.56
N ASN A 100 13.46 11.16 -5.35
CA ASN A 100 12.98 9.83 -5.08
C ASN A 100 13.63 8.82 -6.03
N ALA A 101 14.69 8.17 -5.59
CA ALA A 101 15.49 7.22 -6.39
C ALA A 101 14.66 6.12 -7.08
N PHE A 102 13.49 5.77 -6.56
CA PHE A 102 12.59 4.82 -7.20
C PHE A 102 11.84 5.47 -8.38
N TRP A 103 11.31 6.66 -8.21
CA TRP A 103 10.58 7.35 -9.28
C TRP A 103 11.53 7.82 -10.37
N SER A 104 12.67 8.41 -9.99
CA SER A 104 13.69 8.83 -10.95
C SER A 104 14.28 7.64 -11.71
N GLY A 105 14.45 6.49 -11.06
CA GLY A 105 14.93 5.27 -11.73
C GLY A 105 13.94 4.73 -12.74
N VAL A 106 12.63 4.70 -12.44
CA VAL A 106 11.60 4.25 -13.39
C VAL A 106 11.43 5.22 -14.55
N LEU A 107 11.36 6.53 -14.27
CA LEU A 107 11.15 7.57 -15.30
C LEU A 107 12.41 7.84 -16.11
N GLY A 108 13.59 7.83 -15.48
CA GLY A 108 14.88 8.09 -16.14
C GLY A 108 15.27 7.00 -17.14
N ASP A 109 14.87 5.76 -16.89
CA ASP A 109 15.09 4.64 -17.81
C ASP A 109 14.00 4.55 -18.90
N GLY A 110 12.97 5.41 -18.84
CA GLY A 110 11.86 5.38 -19.80
C GLY A 110 11.08 4.06 -19.79
N MET A 111 11.00 3.38 -18.64
CA MET A 111 10.34 2.08 -18.53
C MET A 111 8.87 2.19 -18.95
N ASP A 112 8.47 1.40 -19.93
CA ASP A 112 7.07 1.10 -20.19
C ASP A 112 6.52 0.12 -19.13
N PHE A 113 5.22 -0.19 -19.23
CA PHE A 113 4.58 -1.05 -18.23
C PHE A 113 5.10 -2.49 -18.25
N GLU A 114 5.41 -3.02 -19.44
CA GLU A 114 5.97 -4.37 -19.57
C GLU A 114 7.34 -4.46 -18.90
N GLN A 115 8.24 -3.54 -19.19
CA GLN A 115 9.56 -3.46 -18.56
C GLN A 115 9.44 -3.28 -17.03
N PHE A 116 8.47 -2.45 -16.58
CA PHE A 116 8.22 -2.24 -15.17
C PHE A 116 7.79 -3.53 -14.45
N VAL A 117 6.96 -4.36 -15.08
CA VAL A 117 6.51 -5.65 -14.52
C VAL A 117 7.64 -6.69 -14.59
N MET A 118 8.30 -6.80 -15.72
CA MET A 118 9.27 -7.87 -15.97
C MET A 118 10.58 -7.67 -15.21
N THR A 119 11.09 -6.44 -15.14
CA THR A 119 12.40 -6.13 -14.54
C THR A 119 12.35 -5.33 -13.25
N GLY A 120 11.28 -4.55 -13.04
CA GLY A 120 11.13 -3.68 -11.88
C GLY A 120 11.24 -4.40 -10.52
N PRO A 121 10.65 -5.60 -10.32
CA PRO A 121 10.79 -6.36 -9.08
C PRO A 121 12.23 -6.73 -8.73
N ASP A 122 13.07 -6.98 -9.71
CA ASP A 122 14.49 -7.31 -9.48
C ASP A 122 15.30 -6.06 -9.10
N ARG A 123 14.96 -4.92 -9.65
CA ARG A 123 15.65 -3.63 -9.44
C ARG A 123 15.19 -2.90 -8.19
N PHE A 124 13.91 -2.97 -7.87
CA PHE A 124 13.30 -2.17 -6.81
C PHE A 124 12.62 -3.05 -5.76
N ARG A 125 13.25 -3.17 -4.59
CA ARG A 125 12.73 -3.97 -3.47
C ARG A 125 11.24 -3.75 -3.20
N ARG A 126 10.74 -2.50 -3.29
CA ARG A 126 9.33 -2.18 -3.02
C ARG A 126 8.35 -2.81 -4.01
N LEU A 127 8.79 -3.15 -5.22
CA LEU A 127 7.99 -3.81 -6.23
C LEU A 127 7.94 -5.34 -6.08
N ARG A 128 8.85 -5.93 -5.28
CA ARG A 128 8.86 -7.38 -5.01
C ARG A 128 8.48 -7.74 -3.57
N THR A 129 8.33 -6.74 -2.67
CA THR A 129 7.92 -7.02 -1.30
C THR A 129 6.46 -7.45 -1.28
N ALA A 130 6.21 -8.67 -0.86
CA ALA A 130 4.86 -9.20 -0.71
C ALA A 130 4.06 -8.42 0.34
N GLN A 131 2.77 -8.32 0.15
CA GLN A 131 1.88 -7.58 1.07
C GLN A 131 1.77 -8.32 2.41
N VAL A 132 1.78 -9.64 2.36
CA VAL A 132 1.81 -10.47 3.55
C VAL A 132 3.00 -10.15 4.46
N ASP A 133 4.15 -9.79 3.92
CA ASP A 133 5.35 -9.42 4.70
C ASP A 133 5.18 -8.12 5.49
N TYR A 134 4.25 -7.26 5.06
CA TYR A 134 3.92 -6.06 5.83
C TYR A 134 3.04 -6.36 7.03
N LEU A 135 2.17 -7.36 6.93
CA LEU A 135 1.07 -7.62 7.85
C LEU A 135 1.31 -8.81 8.77
N THR A 136 2.41 -9.56 8.56
CA THR A 136 2.69 -10.77 9.33
C THR A 136 4.11 -10.80 9.86
N THR A 137 4.26 -11.54 10.96
CA THR A 137 5.52 -11.99 11.53
C THR A 137 5.41 -13.48 11.88
N PRO A 138 6.47 -14.21 12.21
CA PRO A 138 6.36 -15.62 12.64
C PRO A 138 5.46 -15.85 13.85
N ARG A 139 5.20 -14.81 14.67
CA ARG A 139 4.44 -14.92 15.92
C ARG A 139 3.14 -14.10 15.94
N ARG A 140 2.95 -13.19 14.97
CA ARG A 140 1.83 -12.25 14.97
C ARG A 140 1.45 -11.87 13.54
N SER A 141 0.15 -11.94 13.23
CA SER A 141 -0.45 -11.42 12.00
C SER A 141 -1.39 -10.27 12.33
N ALA A 142 -1.72 -9.45 11.34
CA ALA A 142 -2.80 -8.49 11.47
C ALA A 142 -4.11 -9.19 11.82
N ASP A 143 -4.91 -8.58 12.69
CA ASP A 143 -6.22 -9.09 13.12
C ASP A 143 -7.28 -8.87 12.04
N PHE A 144 -7.09 -7.82 11.22
CA PHE A 144 -7.98 -7.50 10.10
C PHE A 144 -7.18 -7.15 8.85
N VAL A 145 -7.52 -7.80 7.74
CA VAL A 145 -6.93 -7.53 6.43
C VAL A 145 -8.06 -7.23 5.44
N GLY A 146 -8.32 -5.95 5.21
CA GLY A 146 -9.27 -5.49 4.22
C GLY A 146 -8.70 -5.55 2.79
N ARG A 147 -9.57 -5.56 1.80
CA ARG A 147 -9.24 -5.62 0.38
C ARG A 147 -9.59 -4.32 -0.32
N THR A 148 -8.74 -3.89 -1.25
CA THR A 148 -9.03 -2.70 -2.08
C THR A 148 -10.22 -2.95 -3.00
N GLU A 149 -10.44 -4.20 -3.38
CA GLU A 149 -11.53 -4.65 -4.25
C GLU A 149 -12.91 -4.49 -3.58
N SER A 150 -12.99 -4.72 -2.28
CA SER A 150 -14.17 -4.51 -1.40
C SER A 150 -14.01 -3.31 -0.48
N PHE A 151 -13.25 -2.27 -0.90
CA PHE A 151 -12.78 -1.21 -0.03
C PHE A 151 -13.88 -0.53 0.80
N ALA A 152 -15.03 -0.26 0.21
CA ALA A 152 -16.11 0.43 0.93
C ALA A 152 -16.66 -0.43 2.09
N GLN A 153 -16.84 -1.72 1.87
CA GLN A 153 -17.32 -2.68 2.86
C GLN A 153 -16.28 -2.88 3.96
N ASP A 154 -15.03 -3.14 3.59
CA ASP A 154 -13.95 -3.42 4.53
C ASP A 154 -13.55 -2.18 5.34
N PHE A 155 -13.64 -1.01 4.71
CA PHE A 155 -13.44 0.27 5.40
C PHE A 155 -14.55 0.52 6.44
N ALA A 156 -15.82 0.25 6.09
CA ALA A 156 -16.93 0.35 7.02
C ALA A 156 -16.74 -0.59 8.23
N ALA A 157 -16.28 -1.82 8.00
CA ALA A 157 -15.98 -2.76 9.08
C ALA A 157 -14.86 -2.27 10.02
N VAL A 158 -13.83 -1.60 9.49
CA VAL A 158 -12.81 -0.93 10.32
C VAL A 158 -13.41 0.20 11.14
N ALA A 159 -14.21 1.06 10.52
CA ALA A 159 -14.84 2.18 11.20
C ALA A 159 -15.79 1.70 12.32
N GLU A 160 -16.64 0.71 12.04
CA GLU A 160 -17.54 0.08 13.01
C GLU A 160 -16.76 -0.52 14.19
N ARG A 161 -15.70 -1.28 13.93
CA ARG A 161 -14.83 -1.86 14.97
C ARG A 161 -14.23 -0.82 15.91
N LEU A 162 -14.03 0.39 15.39
CA LEU A 162 -13.45 1.51 16.14
C LEU A 162 -14.50 2.45 16.72
N GLY A 163 -15.79 2.17 16.54
CA GLY A 163 -16.88 3.03 17.00
C GLY A 163 -16.96 4.38 16.26
N ILE A 164 -16.43 4.45 15.04
CA ILE A 164 -16.42 5.67 14.22
C ILE A 164 -17.48 5.54 13.13
N ASP A 165 -18.25 6.60 12.91
CA ASP A 165 -19.21 6.64 11.81
C ASP A 165 -18.48 6.62 10.44
N ALA A 166 -18.67 5.56 9.67
CA ALA A 166 -18.06 5.39 8.35
C ALA A 166 -18.57 6.41 7.30
N ALA A 167 -19.70 7.05 7.54
CA ALA A 167 -20.25 8.10 6.66
C ALA A 167 -19.51 9.43 6.78
N ARG A 168 -18.62 9.58 7.76
CA ARG A 168 -17.80 10.78 7.89
C ARG A 168 -16.93 10.98 6.63
N PRO A 169 -16.86 12.22 6.13
CA PRO A 169 -16.13 12.48 4.89
C PRO A 169 -14.64 12.15 5.05
N VAL A 170 -14.10 11.46 4.06
CA VAL A 170 -12.66 11.25 3.91
C VAL A 170 -12.23 11.93 2.64
N GLU A 171 -11.27 12.83 2.72
CA GLU A 171 -10.66 13.40 1.53
C GLU A 171 -10.04 12.27 0.69
N ARG A 172 -10.62 11.99 -0.46
CA ARG A 172 -10.12 11.00 -1.42
C ARG A 172 -8.87 11.57 -2.09
N GLY A 173 -7.72 11.34 -1.48
CA GLY A 173 -6.44 11.57 -2.15
C GLY A 173 -6.21 10.49 -3.21
N ASN A 174 -5.91 10.91 -4.45
CA ASN A 174 -5.38 10.07 -5.53
C ASN A 174 -6.15 8.76 -5.80
N ALA A 175 -7.33 8.83 -6.35
CA ALA A 175 -7.98 7.68 -6.97
C ALA A 175 -7.02 7.07 -8.01
N GLY A 176 -6.83 5.75 -7.97
CA GLY A 176 -6.06 5.01 -8.97
C GLY A 176 -6.71 5.11 -10.36
N PRO A 177 -6.07 4.53 -11.40
CA PRO A 177 -6.69 4.42 -12.71
C PRO A 177 -8.06 3.74 -12.57
N ARG A 178 -9.01 4.21 -13.37
CA ARG A 178 -10.38 3.65 -13.41
C ARG A 178 -10.55 2.58 -14.48
N ASP A 179 -9.52 2.40 -15.31
CA ASP A 179 -9.46 1.40 -16.36
C ASP A 179 -9.19 -0.01 -15.80
N ASP A 180 -9.57 -0.99 -16.56
CA ASP A 180 -9.33 -2.39 -16.23
C ASP A 180 -7.84 -2.71 -16.39
N TYR A 181 -7.15 -2.99 -15.29
CA TYR A 181 -5.72 -3.32 -15.30
C TYR A 181 -5.40 -4.53 -16.18
N ARG A 182 -6.35 -5.46 -16.37
CA ARG A 182 -6.17 -6.69 -17.14
C ARG A 182 -5.84 -6.42 -18.60
N ALA A 183 -6.38 -5.35 -19.16
CA ALA A 183 -6.12 -4.95 -20.54
C ALA A 183 -4.65 -4.60 -20.84
N HIS A 184 -3.85 -4.39 -19.79
CA HIS A 184 -2.45 -3.99 -19.89
C HIS A 184 -1.46 -5.16 -19.71
N TYR A 185 -1.96 -6.37 -19.48
CA TYR A 185 -1.12 -7.53 -19.16
C TYR A 185 -1.01 -8.52 -20.30
N THR A 186 0.21 -8.84 -20.74
CA THR A 186 0.51 -10.02 -21.55
C THR A 186 0.49 -11.31 -20.70
N PRO A 187 0.36 -12.51 -21.29
CA PRO A 187 0.51 -13.76 -20.55
C PRO A 187 1.81 -13.84 -19.73
N ALA A 188 2.94 -13.49 -20.33
CA ALA A 188 4.24 -13.51 -19.65
C ALA A 188 4.30 -12.57 -18.44
N MET A 189 3.71 -11.38 -18.54
CA MET A 189 3.60 -10.46 -17.41
C MET A 189 2.73 -11.01 -16.29
N ARG A 190 1.64 -11.71 -16.63
CA ARG A 190 0.76 -12.36 -15.62
C ARG A 190 1.53 -13.40 -14.83
N ASP A 191 2.24 -14.28 -15.53
CA ASP A 191 3.03 -15.34 -14.92
C ASP A 191 4.15 -14.75 -14.04
N ARG A 192 4.84 -13.71 -14.52
CA ARG A 192 5.87 -13.01 -13.75
C ARG A 192 5.33 -12.46 -12.42
N VAL A 193 4.16 -11.83 -12.42
CA VAL A 193 3.54 -11.32 -11.20
C VAL A 193 3.11 -12.46 -10.28
N ALA A 194 2.57 -13.55 -10.83
CA ALA A 194 2.21 -14.73 -10.04
C ALA A 194 3.43 -15.30 -9.30
N ASP A 195 4.57 -15.40 -9.97
CA ASP A 195 5.82 -15.89 -9.38
C ASP A 195 6.33 -14.94 -8.28
N VAL A 196 6.43 -13.65 -8.58
CA VAL A 196 6.96 -12.63 -7.64
C VAL A 196 6.10 -12.52 -6.38
N PHE A 197 4.78 -12.61 -6.52
CA PHE A 197 3.84 -12.45 -5.42
C PHE A 197 3.13 -13.74 -5.01
N ALA A 198 3.74 -14.89 -5.29
CA ALA A 198 3.19 -16.20 -4.92
C ALA A 198 2.78 -16.30 -3.43
N ALA A 199 3.47 -15.58 -2.55
CA ALA A 199 3.12 -15.51 -1.13
C ALA A 199 1.78 -14.79 -0.90
N ASP A 200 1.54 -13.66 -1.60
CA ASP A 200 0.28 -12.92 -1.52
C ASP A 200 -0.88 -13.72 -2.11
N LEU A 201 -0.65 -14.41 -3.24
CA LEU A 201 -1.67 -15.24 -3.88
C LEU A 201 -2.11 -16.36 -2.94
N ARG A 202 -1.18 -17.07 -2.31
CA ARG A 202 -1.50 -18.12 -1.33
C ARG A 202 -2.17 -17.58 -0.09
N ALA A 203 -1.72 -16.44 0.43
CA ALA A 203 -2.24 -15.88 1.68
C ALA A 203 -3.63 -15.28 1.54
N TYR A 204 -3.94 -14.70 0.39
CA TYR A 204 -5.16 -13.91 0.18
C TYR A 204 -6.07 -14.47 -0.92
N GLY A 205 -5.70 -15.55 -1.59
CA GLY A 205 -6.53 -16.18 -2.64
C GLY A 205 -6.74 -15.27 -3.85
N TYR A 206 -5.75 -14.48 -4.23
CA TYR A 206 -5.86 -13.65 -5.43
C TYR A 206 -5.58 -14.47 -6.69
N GLU A 207 -6.35 -14.17 -7.72
CA GLU A 207 -6.22 -14.71 -9.07
C GLU A 207 -6.19 -13.54 -10.08
N PHE A 208 -5.79 -13.82 -11.31
CA PHE A 208 -5.86 -12.86 -12.41
C PHE A 208 -7.22 -13.00 -13.11
N ASP A 209 -8.25 -12.42 -12.56
CA ASP A 209 -9.65 -12.44 -12.98
C ASP A 209 -10.30 -11.04 -12.99
#